data_46519690564f566327eaf091e0487362
#
_entry.id   46519690564f566327eaf091e0487362
#
_cell.length_a   1.000
_cell.length_b   1.000
_cell.length_c   1.000
_cell.angle_alpha   90.00
_cell.angle_beta   90.00
_cell.angle_gamma   90.00
#
_symmetry.space_group_name_H-M   'P 1'
#
loop_
_entity.id
_entity.type
_entity.pdbx_description
1 polymer ?
#
loop_
_entity_poly.entity_id
_entity_poly.type
_entity_poly.pdbx_seq_one_letter_code
_entity_poly.pdbx_strand_id
1 'polypeptide(L)'
;MVGNLAALGVLAVLGTYLQAGRAAVAAWMLSWPLGTMALWWWPEVTGYSGLSGLLCAAVGVLWSHAQRHPSTRPVGWVLLVTMAVKLLSEQAWTHPIGYDPNWGFNVVYAAHLTGFVIGAACAQAAAWRASRHRSVDHGRRP
;
A
#
# COMPACT_ATOMS: atom_id res chain seq x y z
N MET A 1 16.42 -10.09 -3.44
CA MET A 1 15.18 -10.64 -4.03
C MET A 1 14.39 -11.52 -3.07
N VAL A 2 15.02 -12.37 -2.28
CA VAL A 2 14.33 -13.28 -1.31
C VAL A 2 13.41 -12.53 -0.34
N GLY A 3 13.84 -11.40 0.20
CA GLY A 3 13.02 -10.61 1.14
C GLY A 3 11.71 -10.09 0.54
N ASN A 4 11.72 -9.64 -0.71
CA ASN A 4 10.50 -9.18 -1.38
C ASN A 4 9.52 -10.33 -1.67
N LEU A 5 10.03 -11.52 -2.00
CA LEU A 5 9.21 -12.70 -2.20
C LEU A 5 8.59 -13.19 -0.88
N ALA A 6 9.36 -13.18 0.20
CA ALA A 6 8.85 -13.50 1.53
C ALA A 6 7.76 -12.50 1.96
N ALA A 7 8.00 -11.20 1.78
CA ALA A 7 7.00 -10.16 2.05
C ALA A 7 5.72 -10.35 1.22
N LEU A 8 5.85 -10.66 -0.08
CA LEU A 8 4.71 -10.96 -0.93
C LEU A 8 3.90 -12.16 -0.42
N GLY A 9 4.59 -13.23 0.01
CA GLY A 9 3.94 -14.40 0.60
C GLY A 9 3.15 -14.04 1.87
N VAL A 10 3.75 -13.28 2.78
CA VAL A 10 3.08 -12.82 4.01
C VAL A 10 1.87 -11.95 3.67
N LEU A 11 1.98 -11.02 2.72
CA LEU A 11 0.87 -10.16 2.31
C LEU A 11 -0.25 -10.95 1.63
N ALA A 12 0.07 -12.00 0.87
CA ALA A 12 -0.93 -12.90 0.29
C ALA A 12 -1.70 -13.65 1.37
N VAL A 13 -1.02 -14.20 2.38
CA VAL A 13 -1.66 -14.85 3.54
C VAL A 13 -2.53 -13.86 4.31
N LEU A 14 -2.04 -12.66 4.58
CA LEU A 14 -2.82 -11.61 5.23
C LEU A 14 -4.04 -11.19 4.39
N GLY A 15 -3.89 -11.09 3.07
CA GLY A 15 -4.99 -10.79 2.16
C GLY A 15 -6.10 -11.83 2.22
N THR A 16 -5.76 -13.12 2.28
CA THR A 16 -6.74 -14.20 2.46
C THR A 16 -7.38 -14.17 3.84
N TYR A 17 -6.60 -13.98 4.90
CA TYR A 17 -7.11 -13.86 6.27
C TYR A 17 -8.09 -12.69 6.42
N LEU A 18 -7.77 -11.54 5.83
CA LEU A 18 -8.62 -10.35 5.84
C LEU A 18 -9.76 -10.42 4.83
N GLN A 19 -9.87 -11.50 4.06
CA GLN A 19 -10.87 -11.66 2.99
C GLN A 19 -10.87 -10.49 1.99
N ALA A 20 -9.67 -10.05 1.61
CA ALA A 20 -9.48 -8.96 0.67
C ALA A 20 -9.96 -9.38 -0.73
N GLY A 21 -11.12 -8.87 -1.13
CA GLY A 21 -11.77 -9.25 -2.38
C GLY A 21 -11.23 -8.49 -3.60
N ARG A 22 -11.89 -8.68 -4.75
CA ARG A 22 -11.49 -8.10 -6.05
C ARG A 22 -11.25 -6.59 -6.02
N ALA A 23 -12.02 -5.85 -5.23
CA ALA A 23 -11.84 -4.39 -5.10
C ALA A 23 -10.51 -4.02 -4.45
N ALA A 24 -10.02 -4.81 -3.48
CA ALA A 24 -8.71 -4.61 -2.87
C ALA A 24 -7.59 -4.91 -3.87
N VAL A 25 -7.73 -5.99 -4.65
CA VAL A 25 -6.77 -6.32 -5.72
C VAL A 25 -6.72 -5.22 -6.78
N ALA A 26 -7.87 -4.73 -7.23
CA ALA A 26 -7.93 -3.63 -8.18
C ALA A 26 -7.29 -2.34 -7.62
N ALA A 27 -7.55 -2.00 -6.35
CA ALA A 27 -6.92 -0.88 -5.68
C ALA A 27 -5.39 -1.03 -5.62
N TRP A 28 -4.89 -2.23 -5.33
CA TRP A 28 -3.47 -2.53 -5.34
C TRP A 28 -2.85 -2.39 -6.74
N MET A 29 -3.49 -2.95 -7.76
CA MET A 29 -3.02 -2.82 -9.15
C MET A 29 -2.99 -1.35 -9.62
N LEU A 30 -4.00 -0.56 -9.29
CA LEU A 30 -4.04 0.87 -9.62
C LEU A 30 -2.99 1.68 -8.84
N SER A 31 -2.65 1.27 -7.63
CA SER A 31 -1.65 1.96 -6.83
C SER A 31 -0.24 1.91 -7.44
N TRP A 32 0.07 0.91 -8.25
CA TRP A 32 1.37 0.78 -8.90
C TRP A 32 1.68 1.96 -9.85
N PRO A 33 0.92 2.20 -10.94
CA PRO A 33 1.21 3.33 -11.82
C PRO A 33 1.09 4.68 -11.09
N LEU A 34 0.11 4.85 -10.22
CA LEU A 34 -0.08 6.08 -9.48
C LEU A 34 1.06 6.36 -8.49
N GLY A 35 1.54 5.33 -7.78
CA GLY A 35 2.68 5.43 -6.88
C GLY A 35 3.97 5.75 -7.63
N THR A 36 4.17 5.16 -8.82
CA THR A 36 5.32 5.47 -9.68
C THR A 36 5.24 6.91 -10.21
N MET A 37 4.07 7.38 -10.65
CA MET A 37 3.88 8.77 -11.07
C MET A 37 4.13 9.76 -9.93
N ALA A 38 3.77 9.42 -8.71
CA ALA A 38 4.01 10.28 -7.55
C ALA A 38 5.51 10.49 -7.25
N LEU A 39 6.40 9.62 -7.75
CA LEU A 39 7.86 9.82 -7.62
C LEU A 39 8.37 11.05 -8.39
N TRP A 40 7.63 11.59 -9.35
CA TRP A 40 7.97 12.84 -10.00
C TRP A 40 8.06 14.04 -9.03
N TRP A 41 7.54 13.90 -7.82
CA TRP A 41 7.70 14.91 -6.77
C TRP A 41 9.15 15.03 -6.25
N TRP A 42 9.98 14.02 -6.53
CA TRP A 42 11.40 13.97 -6.16
C TRP A 42 12.27 13.93 -7.42
N PRO A 43 12.80 15.09 -7.87
CA PRO A 43 13.62 15.17 -9.09
C PRO A 43 14.88 14.30 -9.04
N GLU A 44 15.35 13.97 -7.85
CA GLU A 44 16.50 13.10 -7.64
C GLU A 44 16.23 11.64 -8.08
N VAL A 45 14.97 11.24 -8.14
CA VAL A 45 14.56 9.91 -8.56
C VAL A 45 14.43 9.86 -10.08
N THR A 46 15.57 9.70 -10.76
CA THR A 46 15.64 9.65 -12.24
C THR A 46 15.16 8.33 -12.84
N GLY A 47 15.02 7.28 -12.04
CA GLY A 47 14.55 5.97 -12.47
C GLY A 47 14.18 5.10 -11.27
N TYR A 48 13.11 4.33 -11.42
CA TYR A 48 12.66 3.38 -10.42
C TYR A 48 12.31 2.04 -11.06
N SER A 49 12.95 1.00 -10.59
CA SER A 49 12.55 -0.37 -10.89
C SER A 49 12.64 -1.20 -9.61
N GLY A 50 11.49 -1.54 -9.03
CA GLY A 50 11.49 -2.31 -7.79
C GLY A 50 10.10 -2.75 -7.36
N LEU A 51 10.04 -3.93 -6.75
CA LEU A 51 8.80 -4.50 -6.21
C LEU A 51 8.43 -3.90 -4.84
N SER A 52 9.40 -3.30 -4.14
CA SER A 52 9.23 -2.87 -2.75
C SER A 52 8.14 -1.79 -2.57
N GLY A 53 8.05 -0.81 -3.48
CA GLY A 53 6.97 0.18 -3.46
C GLY A 53 5.59 -0.44 -3.67
N LEU A 54 5.49 -1.45 -4.55
CA LEU A 54 4.26 -2.20 -4.76
C LEU A 54 3.86 -3.03 -3.53
N LEU A 55 4.84 -3.58 -2.80
CA LEU A 55 4.59 -4.26 -1.53
C LEU A 55 4.11 -3.29 -0.46
N CYS A 56 4.71 -2.11 -0.36
CA CYS A 56 4.22 -1.06 0.54
C CYS A 56 2.80 -0.59 0.19
N ALA A 57 2.46 -0.56 -1.11
CA ALA A 57 1.10 -0.30 -1.55
C ALA A 57 0.12 -1.39 -1.10
N ALA A 58 0.52 -2.67 -1.15
CA ALA A 58 -0.29 -3.77 -0.62
C ALA A 58 -0.53 -3.61 0.89
N VAL A 59 0.48 -3.20 1.67
CA VAL A 59 0.32 -2.89 3.09
C VAL A 59 -0.72 -1.78 3.29
N GLY A 60 -0.66 -0.70 2.51
CA GLY A 60 -1.64 0.40 2.56
C GLY A 60 -3.06 -0.05 2.26
N VAL A 61 -3.24 -0.89 1.24
CA VAL A 61 -4.53 -1.48 0.88
C VAL A 61 -5.07 -2.37 2.01
N LEU A 62 -4.25 -3.28 2.53
CA LEU A 62 -4.65 -4.21 3.59
C LEU A 62 -4.94 -3.49 4.90
N TRP A 63 -4.12 -2.49 5.27
CA TRP A 63 -4.41 -1.62 6.39
C TRP A 63 -5.79 -0.96 6.27
N SER A 64 -6.05 -0.28 5.15
CA SER A 64 -7.32 0.39 4.90
C SER A 64 -8.50 -0.60 4.93
N HIS A 65 -8.31 -1.82 4.41
CA HIS A 65 -9.32 -2.87 4.43
C HIS A 65 -9.58 -3.37 5.85
N ALA A 66 -8.54 -3.63 6.64
CA ALA A 66 -8.64 -4.14 8.01
C ALA A 66 -9.35 -3.17 8.95
N GLN A 67 -9.28 -1.84 8.71
CA GLN A 67 -9.98 -0.84 9.53
C GLN A 67 -11.52 -0.91 9.44
N ARG A 68 -12.07 -1.58 8.45
CA ARG A 68 -13.52 -1.62 8.19
C ARG A 68 -14.30 -2.53 9.14
N HIS A 69 -13.63 -3.50 9.74
CA HIS A 69 -14.26 -4.46 10.64
C HIS A 69 -13.58 -4.45 12.02
N PRO A 70 -14.34 -4.35 13.13
CA PRO A 70 -13.75 -4.31 14.47
C PRO A 70 -12.81 -5.47 14.78
N SER A 71 -13.14 -6.68 14.30
CA SER A 71 -12.34 -7.89 14.52
C SER A 71 -10.96 -7.88 13.85
N THR A 72 -10.80 -7.12 12.75
CA THR A 72 -9.54 -7.04 11.99
C THR A 72 -8.74 -5.77 12.26
N ARG A 73 -9.32 -4.77 12.96
CA ARG A 73 -8.63 -3.53 13.33
C ARG A 73 -7.28 -3.72 14.02
N PRO A 74 -7.11 -4.68 14.97
CA PRO A 74 -5.80 -4.90 15.58
C PRO A 74 -4.72 -5.24 14.55
N VAL A 75 -5.04 -6.08 13.55
CA VAL A 75 -4.13 -6.39 12.44
C VAL A 75 -3.80 -5.12 11.64
N GLY A 76 -4.81 -4.29 11.37
CA GLY A 76 -4.62 -3.00 10.71
C GLY A 76 -3.66 -2.09 11.49
N TRP A 77 -3.77 -2.02 12.81
CA TRP A 77 -2.84 -1.23 13.63
C TRP A 77 -1.41 -1.77 13.59
N VAL A 78 -1.24 -3.08 13.62
CA VAL A 78 0.09 -3.71 13.47
C VAL A 78 0.71 -3.33 12.12
N LEU A 79 -0.05 -3.43 11.02
CA LEU A 79 0.41 -3.03 9.69
C LEU A 79 0.81 -1.55 9.63
N LEU A 80 0.00 -0.67 10.22
CA LEU A 80 0.28 0.76 10.25
C LEU A 80 1.55 1.07 11.06
N VAL A 81 1.68 0.51 12.27
CA VAL A 81 2.83 0.75 13.14
C VAL A 81 4.12 0.23 12.48
N THR A 82 4.10 -0.99 11.94
CA THR A 82 5.24 -1.56 11.22
C THR A 82 5.66 -0.68 10.05
N MET A 83 4.68 -0.20 9.28
CA MET A 83 4.97 0.68 8.14
C MET A 83 5.47 2.06 8.60
N ALA A 84 4.89 2.62 9.65
CA ALA A 84 5.35 3.89 10.21
C ALA A 84 6.80 3.80 10.70
N VAL A 85 7.15 2.75 11.45
CA VAL A 85 8.53 2.51 11.90
C VAL A 85 9.48 2.40 10.71
N LYS A 86 9.11 1.66 9.67
CA LYS A 86 9.90 1.53 8.44
C LYS A 86 10.11 2.90 7.78
N LEU A 87 9.07 3.66 7.53
CA LEU A 87 9.15 4.97 6.87
C LEU A 87 9.94 5.98 7.70
N LEU A 88 9.79 5.95 9.03
CA LEU A 88 10.55 6.79 9.95
C LEU A 88 12.04 6.44 9.93
N SER A 89 12.39 5.15 9.93
CA SER A 89 13.79 4.71 9.88
C SER A 89 14.47 5.07 8.56
N GLU A 90 13.74 5.08 7.46
CA GLU A 90 14.22 5.44 6.12
C GLU A 90 14.23 6.95 5.88
N GLN A 91 13.48 7.73 6.67
CA GLN A 91 13.28 9.17 6.47
C GLN A 91 12.89 9.50 5.01
N ALA A 92 11.99 8.72 4.44
CA ALA A 92 11.66 8.68 3.01
C ALA A 92 11.24 10.04 2.40
N TRP A 93 10.83 11.00 3.23
CA TRP A 93 10.44 12.36 2.82
C TRP A 93 11.61 13.32 2.68
N THR A 94 12.73 13.09 3.39
CA THR A 94 13.95 13.92 3.35
C THR A 94 15.07 13.25 2.57
N HIS A 95 15.11 11.92 2.57
CA HIS A 95 16.10 11.11 1.87
C HIS A 95 15.38 10.16 0.90
N PRO A 96 14.98 10.63 -0.30
CA PRO A 96 14.19 9.83 -1.23
C PRO A 96 14.93 8.61 -1.76
N ILE A 97 16.28 8.65 -1.74
CA ILE A 97 17.16 7.56 -2.16
C ILE A 97 18.20 7.33 -1.06
N GLY A 98 18.44 6.09 -0.69
CA GLY A 98 19.49 5.71 0.25
C GLY A 98 20.21 4.46 -0.18
N TYR A 99 21.50 4.37 0.15
CA TYR A 99 22.29 3.18 -0.05
C TYR A 99 22.02 2.17 1.07
N ASP A 100 21.60 0.97 0.72
CA ASP A 100 21.44 -0.11 1.68
C ASP A 100 22.60 -1.10 1.56
N PRO A 101 23.48 -1.18 2.59
CA PRO A 101 24.66 -2.07 2.55
C PRO A 101 24.28 -3.55 2.51
N ASN A 102 23.09 -3.94 3.01
CA ASN A 102 22.63 -5.32 2.96
C ASN A 102 22.25 -5.74 1.54
N TRP A 103 21.89 -4.79 0.69
CA TRP A 103 21.49 -5.04 -0.69
C TRP A 103 22.59 -4.68 -1.69
N GLY A 104 23.56 -3.85 -1.29
CA GLY A 104 24.65 -3.41 -2.15
C GLY A 104 24.24 -2.46 -3.28
N PHE A 105 23.06 -1.83 -3.18
CA PHE A 105 22.56 -0.87 -4.17
C PHE A 105 21.68 0.21 -3.53
N ASN A 106 21.40 1.25 -4.30
CA ASN A 106 20.52 2.34 -3.88
C ASN A 106 19.05 1.88 -3.86
N VAL A 107 18.37 2.14 -2.77
CA VAL A 107 16.94 1.90 -2.58
C VAL A 107 16.20 3.23 -2.66
N VAL A 108 15.10 3.26 -3.39
CA VAL A 108 14.24 4.45 -3.50
C VAL A 108 13.23 4.42 -2.35
N TYR A 109 13.55 5.07 -1.25
CA TYR A 109 12.70 5.14 -0.06
C TYR A 109 11.41 5.92 -0.31
N ALA A 110 11.45 6.94 -1.19
CA ALA A 110 10.24 7.64 -1.63
C ALA A 110 9.19 6.70 -2.23
N ALA A 111 9.60 5.61 -2.89
CA ALA A 111 8.67 4.61 -3.43
C ALA A 111 7.94 3.82 -2.33
N HIS A 112 8.53 3.65 -1.16
CA HIS A 112 7.86 3.03 0.00
C HIS A 112 6.76 3.94 0.54
N LEU A 113 7.05 5.23 0.68
CA LEU A 113 6.11 6.24 1.14
C LEU A 113 4.94 6.40 0.14
N THR A 114 5.25 6.66 -1.13
CA THR A 114 4.21 6.84 -2.17
C THR A 114 3.38 5.59 -2.33
N GLY A 115 4.01 4.41 -2.34
CA GLY A 115 3.31 3.13 -2.41
C GLY A 115 2.28 2.99 -1.30
N PHE A 116 2.69 3.14 -0.04
CA PHE A 116 1.78 3.01 1.10
C PHE A 116 0.62 4.01 1.06
N VAL A 117 0.91 5.30 0.85
CA VAL A 117 -0.11 6.36 0.86
C VAL A 117 -1.10 6.18 -0.29
N ILE A 118 -0.60 5.93 -1.50
CA ILE A 118 -1.45 5.75 -2.68
C ILE A 118 -2.25 4.44 -2.58
N GLY A 119 -1.64 3.36 -2.07
CA GLY A 119 -2.35 2.10 -1.83
C GLY A 119 -3.53 2.28 -0.88
N ALA A 120 -3.32 2.98 0.24
CA ALA A 120 -4.38 3.31 1.18
C ALA A 120 -5.48 4.18 0.55
N ALA A 121 -5.10 5.22 -0.20
CA ALA A 121 -6.04 6.11 -0.88
C ALA A 121 -6.89 5.37 -1.92
N CYS A 122 -6.29 4.52 -2.75
CA CYS A 122 -7.00 3.69 -3.73
C CYS A 122 -8.02 2.76 -3.07
N ALA A 123 -7.64 2.12 -1.95
CA ALA A 123 -8.54 1.24 -1.21
C ALA A 123 -9.72 1.99 -0.58
N GLN A 124 -9.48 3.19 -0.06
CA GLN A 124 -10.55 4.04 0.49
C GLN A 124 -11.50 4.54 -0.61
N ALA A 125 -10.96 4.97 -1.75
CA ALA A 125 -11.77 5.38 -2.91
C ALA A 125 -12.64 4.23 -3.43
N ALA A 126 -12.10 3.02 -3.52
CA ALA A 126 -12.87 1.84 -3.90
C ALA A 126 -14.02 1.54 -2.93
N ALA A 127 -13.78 1.67 -1.62
CA ALA A 127 -14.81 1.48 -0.60
C ALA A 127 -15.93 2.52 -0.69
N TRP A 128 -15.55 3.77 -0.86
CA TRP A 128 -16.52 4.87 -0.96
C TRP A 128 -17.43 4.71 -2.19
N ARG A 129 -16.87 4.30 -3.34
CA ARG A 129 -17.67 3.96 -4.53
C ARG A 129 -18.66 2.83 -4.25
N ALA A 130 -18.21 1.76 -3.59
CA ALA A 130 -19.06 0.62 -3.27
C ALA A 130 -20.21 0.99 -2.30
N SER A 131 -20.01 1.92 -1.36
CA SER A 131 -21.05 2.39 -0.46
C SER A 131 -22.12 3.22 -1.19
N ARG A 132 -21.70 4.07 -2.13
CA ARG A 132 -22.64 4.88 -2.92
C ARG A 132 -23.56 4.04 -3.81
N HIS A 133 -23.05 2.98 -4.43
CA HIS A 133 -23.88 2.10 -5.25
C HIS A 133 -24.95 1.39 -4.42
N ARG A 134 -24.63 0.98 -3.20
CA ARG A 134 -25.59 0.33 -2.30
C ARG A 134 -26.73 1.28 -1.85
N SER A 135 -26.45 2.54 -1.61
CA SER A 135 -27.49 3.50 -1.19
C SER A 135 -28.48 3.82 -2.32
N VAL A 136 -28.02 3.84 -3.59
CA VAL A 136 -28.90 4.07 -4.74
C VAL A 136 -29.83 2.90 -4.98
N ASP A 137 -29.37 1.65 -4.80
CA ASP A 137 -30.20 0.45 -4.98
C ASP A 137 -31.29 0.30 -3.91
N HIS A 138 -31.01 0.71 -2.66
CA HIS A 138 -32.02 0.68 -1.60
C HIS A 138 -33.13 1.74 -1.79
N GLY A 139 -32.85 2.87 -2.41
CA GLY A 139 -33.83 3.91 -2.71
C GLY A 139 -34.73 3.61 -3.92
N ARG A 140 -34.43 2.54 -4.68
CA ARG A 140 -35.21 2.14 -5.88
C ARG A 140 -36.14 0.94 -5.64
N ARG A 141 -36.17 0.37 -4.46
CA ARG A 141 -37.13 -0.70 -4.14
C ARG A 141 -38.42 -0.03 -3.65
N PRO A 142 -39.53 -0.22 -4.40
CA PRO A 142 -40.87 0.29 -4.00
C PRO A 142 -41.37 -0.41 -2.75
#